data_4cbee822f70551f68a890ee725d4b365
#
_entry.id   4cbee822f70551f68a890ee725d4b365
#
_cell.length_a   1.000
_cell.length_b   1.000
_cell.length_c   1.000
_cell.angle_alpha   90.00
_cell.angle_beta   90.00
_cell.angle_gamma   90.00
#
_symmetry.space_group_name_H-M   'P 1'
#
loop_
_entity.id
_entity.type
_entity.pdbx_description
1 polymer ?
#
loop_
_entity_poly.entity_id
_entity_poly.type
_entity_poly.pdbx_seq_one_letter_code
_entity_poly.pdbx_strand_id
1 'polypeptide(L)'
;MNGLLFLIVLNMTIVSFFNPKGGVGKSLHTVLFASWLAYGEGARVKVVDCENEQRLVRQRNDELRAMSDPESPLARFLSGNPVRYPLYEIERMDEAVDGYSPAYLDELNLKHWAMKSRDDAKYDYVLYDFPATFMNDSPAFKFISSGLVDFVAVPIDTNADTRKEALIAADMMRRNEAECVLFWNNVSVDEVKREGFLESGEELYRRYGFEVMPQRVRSFVKARRESDDRLFVKSTVCWPERYVRLSCPYVVDFYKALKERVDRL
;
A
#
# COMPACT_ATOMS: atom_id res chain seq x y z
N MET A 1 -32.64 33.36 1.97
CA MET A 1 -31.34 32.89 1.49
C MET A 1 -30.95 31.66 2.31
N ASN A 2 -31.28 30.51 1.83
CA ASN A 2 -30.95 29.26 2.51
C ASN A 2 -29.53 28.81 2.03
N GLY A 3 -28.55 29.07 2.88
CA GLY A 3 -27.21 28.54 2.68
C GLY A 3 -27.25 27.01 2.89
N LEU A 4 -27.18 26.26 1.81
CA LEU A 4 -26.90 24.83 1.85
C LEU A 4 -25.45 24.67 2.35
N LEU A 5 -25.30 24.37 3.65
CA LEU A 5 -24.04 23.86 4.16
C LEU A 5 -23.83 22.49 3.49
N PHE A 6 -22.97 22.43 2.48
CA PHE A 6 -22.40 21.16 2.04
C PHE A 6 -21.55 20.64 3.21
N LEU A 7 -22.11 19.72 3.97
CA LEU A 7 -21.29 18.85 4.82
C LEU A 7 -20.41 18.04 3.85
N ILE A 8 -19.18 18.48 3.64
CA ILE A 8 -18.14 17.62 3.09
C ILE A 8 -17.86 16.61 4.20
N VAL A 9 -18.52 15.49 4.13
CA VAL A 9 -18.11 14.32 4.90
C VAL A 9 -16.77 13.92 4.30
N LEU A 10 -15.70 14.32 4.95
CA LEU A 10 -14.35 13.87 4.62
C LEU A 10 -14.28 12.40 5.04
N ASN A 11 -14.67 11.53 4.14
CA ASN A 11 -14.56 10.09 4.34
C ASN A 11 -13.08 9.72 4.21
N MET A 12 -12.47 9.37 5.33
CA MET A 12 -11.16 8.71 5.33
C MET A 12 -11.31 7.32 4.72
N THR A 13 -10.48 6.99 3.74
CA THR A 13 -10.49 5.68 3.11
C THR A 13 -9.36 4.80 3.64
N ILE A 14 -9.70 3.58 4.04
CA ILE A 14 -8.75 2.57 4.51
C ILE A 14 -8.37 1.65 3.35
N VAL A 15 -7.09 1.65 3.02
CA VAL A 15 -6.52 0.91 1.88
C VAL A 15 -5.49 -0.11 2.36
N SER A 16 -5.43 -1.27 1.74
CA SER A 16 -4.34 -2.23 1.95
C SER A 16 -3.87 -2.85 0.64
N PHE A 17 -2.57 -3.12 0.56
CA PHE A 17 -2.00 -4.05 -0.41
C PHE A 17 -1.87 -5.40 0.27
N PHE A 18 -2.66 -6.38 -0.12
CA PHE A 18 -2.71 -7.64 0.59
C PHE A 18 -2.63 -8.86 -0.33
N ASN A 19 -1.76 -9.79 0.04
CA ASN A 19 -1.67 -11.15 -0.49
C ASN A 19 -1.02 -12.02 0.60
N PRO A 20 -1.55 -13.19 0.94
CA PRO A 20 -0.97 -14.08 1.95
C PRO A 20 0.46 -14.52 1.63
N LYS A 21 0.86 -14.45 0.37
CA LYS A 21 2.23 -14.80 -0.05
C LYS A 21 3.24 -13.72 0.34
N GLY A 22 4.37 -14.15 0.90
CA GLY A 22 5.52 -13.27 1.15
C GLY A 22 6.26 -12.85 -0.12
N GLY A 23 6.91 -11.68 -0.11
CA GLY A 23 7.78 -11.21 -1.19
C GLY A 23 7.08 -10.67 -2.44
N VAL A 24 5.76 -10.60 -2.47
CA VAL A 24 4.97 -10.12 -3.62
C VAL A 24 4.90 -8.59 -3.76
N GLY A 25 5.53 -7.85 -2.85
CA GLY A 25 5.64 -6.40 -2.95
C GLY A 25 4.62 -5.59 -2.15
N LYS A 26 3.89 -6.19 -1.20
CA LYS A 26 2.91 -5.47 -0.35
C LYS A 26 3.49 -4.21 0.27
N SER A 27 4.44 -4.33 1.19
CA SER A 27 5.08 -3.21 1.89
C SER A 27 5.74 -2.22 0.93
N LEU A 28 6.26 -2.70 -0.20
CA LEU A 28 6.79 -1.83 -1.25
C LEU A 28 5.70 -0.91 -1.81
N HIS A 29 4.56 -1.48 -2.18
CA HIS A 29 3.44 -0.68 -2.71
C HIS A 29 2.80 0.19 -1.64
N THR A 30 2.72 -0.25 -0.39
CA THR A 30 2.26 0.57 0.73
C THR A 30 3.10 1.85 0.84
N VAL A 31 4.44 1.73 0.88
CA VAL A 31 5.34 2.90 0.97
C VAL A 31 5.26 3.77 -0.29
N LEU A 32 5.33 3.17 -1.46
CA LEU A 32 5.33 3.93 -2.71
C LEU A 32 4.01 4.67 -2.93
N PHE A 33 2.88 4.03 -2.65
CA PHE A 33 1.56 4.66 -2.79
C PHE A 33 1.37 5.76 -1.74
N ALA A 34 1.74 5.51 -0.48
CA ALA A 34 1.70 6.52 0.58
C ALA A 34 2.56 7.74 0.24
N SER A 35 3.80 7.53 -0.22
CA SER A 35 4.70 8.61 -0.62
C SER A 35 4.19 9.37 -1.82
N TRP A 36 3.59 8.69 -2.81
CA TRP A 36 2.98 9.35 -3.96
C TRP A 36 1.76 10.17 -3.56
N LEU A 37 0.86 9.62 -2.75
CA LEU A 37 -0.31 10.34 -2.24
C LEU A 37 0.11 11.58 -1.42
N ALA A 38 1.05 11.41 -0.47
CA ALA A 38 1.44 12.49 0.42
C ALA A 38 2.28 13.57 -0.28
N TYR A 39 3.31 13.17 -1.01
CA TYR A 39 4.30 14.11 -1.56
C TYR A 39 4.08 14.45 -3.04
N GLY A 40 3.36 13.62 -3.77
CA GLY A 40 2.97 13.87 -5.15
C GLY A 40 1.63 14.56 -5.28
N GLU A 41 0.62 14.10 -4.55
CA GLU A 41 -0.76 14.60 -4.62
C GLU A 41 -1.12 15.57 -3.47
N GLY A 42 -0.31 15.63 -2.39
CA GLY A 42 -0.55 16.51 -1.24
C GLY A 42 -1.66 16.01 -0.31
N ALA A 43 -2.00 14.73 -0.35
CA ALA A 43 -2.99 14.11 0.51
C ALA A 43 -2.47 13.92 1.94
N ARG A 44 -3.38 13.92 2.91
CA ARG A 44 -3.08 13.60 4.30
C ARG A 44 -3.10 12.09 4.48
N VAL A 45 -1.94 11.50 4.70
CA VAL A 45 -1.75 10.05 4.71
C VAL A 45 -1.21 9.58 6.05
N LYS A 46 -1.69 8.43 6.50
CA LYS A 46 -1.13 7.65 7.59
C LYS A 46 -0.83 6.23 7.10
N VAL A 47 0.26 5.65 7.58
CA VAL A 47 0.58 4.24 7.38
C VAL A 47 0.60 3.57 8.73
N VAL A 48 -0.04 2.40 8.83
CA VAL A 48 0.00 1.54 10.02
C VAL A 48 0.81 0.29 9.69
N ASP A 49 1.98 0.18 10.33
CA ASP A 49 2.88 -0.96 10.20
C ASP A 49 2.43 -2.08 11.13
N CYS A 50 1.82 -3.11 10.55
CA CYS A 50 1.30 -4.28 11.25
C CYS A 50 2.29 -5.45 11.28
N GLU A 51 3.49 -5.30 10.69
CA GLU A 51 4.52 -6.33 10.75
C GLU A 51 5.21 -6.38 12.11
N ASN A 52 5.44 -7.59 12.64
CA ASN A 52 6.14 -7.77 13.93
C ASN A 52 7.55 -7.17 13.93
N GLU A 53 8.23 -7.17 12.78
CA GLU A 53 9.57 -6.60 12.62
C GLU A 53 9.56 -5.07 12.46
N GLN A 54 8.39 -4.45 12.29
CA GLN A 54 8.20 -3.01 12.17
C GLN A 54 9.14 -2.38 11.13
N ARG A 55 9.20 -2.97 9.96
CA ARG A 55 10.16 -2.59 8.92
C ARG A 55 9.99 -1.16 8.44
N LEU A 56 8.75 -0.71 8.31
CA LEU A 56 8.46 0.65 7.81
C LEU A 56 8.79 1.71 8.86
N VAL A 57 8.49 1.44 10.13
CA VAL A 57 8.88 2.34 11.23
C VAL A 57 10.41 2.44 11.36
N ARG A 58 11.11 1.30 11.29
CA ARG A 58 12.59 1.31 11.31
C ARG A 58 13.17 2.07 10.13
N GLN A 59 12.67 1.81 8.92
CA GLN A 59 13.09 2.52 7.71
C GLN A 59 12.90 4.03 7.87
N ARG A 60 11.74 4.49 8.34
CA ARG A 60 11.48 5.91 8.61
C ARG A 60 12.49 6.48 9.60
N ASN A 61 12.77 5.80 10.70
CA ASN A 61 13.71 6.26 11.71
C ASN A 61 15.15 6.34 11.16
N ASP A 62 15.57 5.39 10.33
CA ASP A 62 16.88 5.41 9.68
C ASP A 62 17.00 6.55 8.67
N GLU A 63 15.96 6.81 7.88
CA GLU A 63 15.88 7.93 6.96
C GLU A 63 15.92 9.28 7.68
N LEU A 64 15.19 9.42 8.80
CA LEU A 64 15.23 10.65 9.61
C LEU A 64 16.63 10.91 10.19
N ARG A 65 17.33 9.86 10.64
CA ARG A 65 18.75 9.97 11.07
C ARG A 65 19.65 10.39 9.91
N ALA A 66 19.47 9.76 8.75
CA ALA A 66 20.23 10.10 7.56
C ALA A 66 19.98 11.54 7.08
N MET A 67 18.74 12.06 7.20
CA MET A 67 18.43 13.46 6.88
C MET A 67 19.15 14.45 7.79
N SER A 68 19.47 14.06 9.02
CA SER A 68 20.20 14.90 9.99
C SER A 68 21.72 14.91 9.77
N ASP A 69 22.25 14.03 8.92
CA ASP A 69 23.65 13.96 8.54
C ASP A 69 23.87 14.61 7.16
N PRO A 70 24.51 15.80 7.08
CA PRO A 70 24.73 16.49 5.81
C PRO A 70 25.56 15.69 4.79
N GLU A 71 26.36 14.75 5.25
CA GLU A 71 27.21 13.91 4.40
C GLU A 71 26.46 12.69 3.87
N SER A 72 25.27 12.41 4.39
CA SER A 72 24.49 11.27 3.91
C SER A 72 24.01 11.47 2.47
N PRO A 73 23.92 10.41 1.67
CA PRO A 73 23.34 10.47 0.33
C PRO A 73 21.91 11.02 0.32
N LEU A 74 21.11 10.70 1.34
CA LEU A 74 19.73 11.17 1.44
C LEU A 74 19.65 12.67 1.70
N ALA A 75 20.45 13.22 2.62
CA ALA A 75 20.47 14.66 2.88
C ALA A 75 20.94 15.44 1.64
N ARG A 76 21.97 14.97 0.95
CA ARG A 76 22.42 15.56 -0.33
C ARG A 76 21.35 15.52 -1.40
N PHE A 77 20.62 14.41 -1.54
CA PHE A 77 19.50 14.31 -2.46
C PHE A 77 18.39 15.30 -2.12
N LEU A 78 17.98 15.39 -0.85
CA LEU A 78 16.91 16.29 -0.40
C LEU A 78 17.29 17.77 -0.47
N SER A 79 18.57 18.12 -0.39
CA SER A 79 19.02 19.49 -0.57
C SER A 79 18.69 20.04 -1.97
N GLY A 80 18.73 19.19 -2.99
CA GLY A 80 18.31 19.52 -4.37
C GLY A 80 16.84 19.24 -4.67
N ASN A 81 16.15 18.50 -3.81
CA ASN A 81 14.76 18.04 -3.99
C ASN A 81 13.99 18.18 -2.67
N PRO A 82 13.71 19.39 -2.19
CA PRO A 82 13.09 19.59 -0.89
C PRO A 82 11.69 18.97 -0.86
N VAL A 83 11.35 18.34 0.25
CA VAL A 83 10.00 17.81 0.49
C VAL A 83 9.04 19.00 0.62
N ARG A 84 7.99 19.00 -0.21
CA ARG A 84 7.03 20.11 -0.28
C ARG A 84 5.96 20.05 0.80
N TYR A 85 5.73 18.88 1.37
CA TYR A 85 4.65 18.60 2.30
C TYR A 85 5.20 18.05 3.62
N PRO A 86 4.43 18.17 4.71
CA PRO A 86 4.79 17.48 5.96
C PRO A 86 4.97 15.98 5.72
N LEU A 87 5.87 15.36 6.48
CA LEU A 87 6.03 13.92 6.44
C LEU A 87 4.73 13.25 6.88
N TYR A 88 4.25 12.28 6.10
CA TYR A 88 3.11 11.47 6.52
C TYR A 88 3.47 10.60 7.72
N GLU A 89 2.50 10.28 8.54
CA GLU A 89 2.71 9.49 9.74
C GLU A 89 2.92 8.01 9.39
N ILE A 90 3.89 7.37 10.07
CA ILE A 90 4.02 5.91 10.12
C ILE A 90 3.99 5.51 11.57
N GLU A 91 3.01 4.71 11.94
CA GLU A 91 2.74 4.30 13.30
C GLU A 91 2.73 2.77 13.38
N ARG A 92 3.16 2.26 14.52
CA ARG A 92 3.04 0.83 14.83
C ARG A 92 1.61 0.51 15.19
N MET A 93 1.15 -0.68 14.84
CA MET A 93 -0.19 -1.09 15.23
C MET A 93 -0.37 -1.22 16.74
N ASP A 94 0.68 -1.59 17.48
CA ASP A 94 0.67 -1.68 18.94
C ASP A 94 0.70 -0.31 19.65
N GLU A 95 1.18 0.74 18.98
CA GLU A 95 1.10 2.12 19.44
C GLU A 95 -0.27 2.74 19.13
N ALA A 96 -0.88 2.29 18.02
CA ALA A 96 -2.19 2.75 17.60
C ALA A 96 -3.32 2.21 18.49
N VAL A 97 -3.09 1.11 19.20
CA VAL A 97 -4.07 0.45 20.06
C VAL A 97 -3.47 0.31 21.47
N ASP A 98 -3.92 1.15 22.39
CA ASP A 98 -3.51 1.09 23.80
C ASP A 98 -3.69 -0.33 24.36
N GLY A 99 -2.58 -0.94 24.83
CA GLY A 99 -2.58 -2.27 25.41
C GLY A 99 -2.58 -3.42 24.40
N TYR A 100 -2.17 -3.16 23.15
CA TYR A 100 -2.06 -4.19 22.12
C TYR A 100 -1.17 -5.35 22.57
N SER A 101 -1.79 -6.51 22.72
CA SER A 101 -1.13 -7.81 22.65
C SER A 101 -1.71 -8.54 21.43
N PRO A 102 -0.90 -9.20 20.60
CA PRO A 102 -1.39 -10.00 19.48
C PRO A 102 -2.49 -11.01 19.85
N ALA A 103 -2.56 -11.39 21.12
CA ALA A 103 -3.57 -12.29 21.66
C ALA A 103 -4.93 -11.61 21.94
N TYR A 104 -5.00 -10.27 21.96
CA TYR A 104 -6.20 -9.52 22.38
C TYR A 104 -6.83 -8.67 21.26
N LEU A 105 -6.49 -8.87 20.01
CA LEU A 105 -7.26 -8.30 18.90
C LEU A 105 -8.60 -9.03 18.81
N ASP A 106 -9.51 -8.69 19.68
CA ASP A 106 -10.89 -9.01 19.42
C ASP A 106 -11.46 -8.03 18.38
N GLU A 107 -12.49 -8.48 17.68
CA GLU A 107 -13.18 -7.72 16.63
C GLU A 107 -13.68 -6.36 17.14
N LEU A 108 -14.01 -6.25 18.41
CA LEU A 108 -14.57 -5.05 19.03
C LEU A 108 -13.50 -3.94 19.16
N ASN A 109 -12.29 -4.29 19.57
CA ASN A 109 -11.18 -3.36 19.73
C ASN A 109 -10.69 -2.84 18.36
N LEU A 110 -10.65 -3.71 17.35
CA LEU A 110 -10.32 -3.32 16.00
C LEU A 110 -11.35 -2.35 15.40
N LYS A 111 -12.65 -2.65 15.57
CA LYS A 111 -13.73 -1.78 15.12
C LYS A 111 -13.66 -0.42 15.83
N HIS A 112 -13.48 -0.41 17.14
CA HIS A 112 -13.38 0.84 17.91
C HIS A 112 -12.21 1.69 17.43
N TRP A 113 -11.06 1.08 17.19
CA TRP A 113 -9.88 1.79 16.71
C TRP A 113 -10.05 2.34 15.29
N ALA A 114 -10.59 1.56 14.37
CA ALA A 114 -10.86 2.02 13.01
C ALA A 114 -11.92 3.12 12.97
N MET A 115 -12.96 3.05 13.79
CA MET A 115 -13.95 4.11 13.93
C MET A 115 -13.33 5.38 14.50
N LYS A 116 -12.51 5.28 15.54
CA LYS A 116 -11.78 6.44 16.10
C LYS A 116 -10.87 7.09 15.05
N SER A 117 -10.20 6.30 14.23
CA SER A 117 -9.38 6.84 13.13
C SER A 117 -10.22 7.55 12.05
N ARG A 118 -11.46 7.11 11.82
CA ARG A 118 -12.42 7.76 10.89
C ARG A 118 -12.99 9.05 11.46
N ASP A 119 -13.26 9.10 12.76
CA ASP A 119 -13.82 10.29 13.42
C ASP A 119 -12.83 11.46 13.48
N ASP A 120 -11.51 11.18 13.47
CA ASP A 120 -10.49 12.22 13.58
C ASP A 120 -10.40 13.17 12.38
N ALA A 121 -11.03 12.87 11.24
CA ALA A 121 -11.00 13.65 9.98
C ALA A 121 -9.61 14.21 9.61
N LYS A 122 -8.56 13.62 10.20
CA LYS A 122 -7.18 14.08 10.11
C LYS A 122 -6.51 13.61 8.82
N TYR A 123 -6.96 12.46 8.31
CA TYR A 123 -6.37 11.80 7.15
C TYR A 123 -7.38 11.65 6.02
N ASP A 124 -6.89 11.70 4.79
CA ASP A 124 -7.67 11.35 3.60
C ASP A 124 -7.54 9.84 3.33
N TYR A 125 -6.35 9.28 3.61
CA TYR A 125 -6.06 7.85 3.43
C TYR A 125 -5.30 7.28 4.62
N VAL A 126 -5.68 6.06 5.04
CA VAL A 126 -4.91 5.25 5.98
C VAL A 126 -4.54 3.94 5.31
N LEU A 127 -3.25 3.64 5.21
CA LEU A 127 -2.74 2.44 4.59
C LEU A 127 -2.26 1.44 5.66
N TYR A 128 -2.73 0.20 5.56
CA TYR A 128 -2.31 -0.88 6.44
C TYR A 128 -1.32 -1.80 5.73
N ASP A 129 -0.13 -1.98 6.31
CA ASP A 129 0.86 -2.93 5.85
C ASP A 129 0.80 -4.22 6.68
N PHE A 130 0.05 -5.19 6.21
CA PHE A 130 -0.14 -6.46 6.88
C PHE A 130 0.98 -7.47 6.56
N PRO A 131 1.36 -8.32 7.55
CA PRO A 131 2.29 -9.41 7.32
C PRO A 131 1.74 -10.45 6.33
N ALA A 132 2.65 -11.24 5.77
CA ALA A 132 2.28 -12.31 4.84
C ALA A 132 1.61 -13.52 5.51
N THR A 133 1.69 -13.64 6.82
CA THR A 133 1.09 -14.75 7.55
C THR A 133 -0.43 -14.64 7.56
N PHE A 134 -1.05 -15.61 6.88
CA PHE A 134 -2.49 -15.71 6.77
C PHE A 134 -2.98 -16.97 7.51
N MET A 135 -3.17 -16.84 8.79
CA MET A 135 -3.89 -17.82 9.58
C MET A 135 -5.23 -17.23 10.00
N ASN A 136 -6.25 -18.07 10.14
CA ASN A 136 -7.60 -17.63 10.55
C ASN A 136 -7.62 -16.82 11.84
N ASP A 137 -6.58 -16.93 12.66
CA ASP A 137 -6.41 -16.19 13.91
C ASP A 137 -5.45 -15.00 13.81
N SER A 138 -4.88 -14.73 12.61
CA SER A 138 -3.95 -13.61 12.46
C SER A 138 -4.68 -12.27 12.59
N PRO A 139 -4.03 -11.24 13.16
CA PRO A 139 -4.60 -9.89 13.24
C PRO A 139 -5.01 -9.34 11.87
N ALA A 140 -4.20 -9.63 10.84
CA ALA A 140 -4.50 -9.24 9.46
C ALA A 140 -5.82 -9.85 8.98
N PHE A 141 -6.00 -11.17 9.21
CA PHE A 141 -7.25 -11.85 8.84
C PHE A 141 -8.46 -11.24 9.55
N LYS A 142 -8.37 -11.08 10.87
CA LYS A 142 -9.46 -10.50 11.67
C LYS A 142 -9.81 -9.09 11.22
N PHE A 143 -8.81 -8.26 10.96
CA PHE A 143 -9.00 -6.88 10.52
C PHE A 143 -9.67 -6.81 9.15
N ILE A 144 -9.17 -7.58 8.19
CA ILE A 144 -9.72 -7.59 6.84
C ILE A 144 -11.11 -8.22 6.84
N SER A 145 -11.34 -9.31 7.59
CA SER A 145 -12.64 -9.96 7.68
C SER A 145 -13.68 -9.19 8.50
N SER A 146 -13.27 -8.16 9.23
CA SER A 146 -14.20 -7.30 9.98
C SER A 146 -14.90 -6.23 9.13
N GLY A 147 -14.58 -6.12 7.83
CA GLY A 147 -15.12 -5.09 6.94
C GLY A 147 -14.59 -3.69 7.21
N LEU A 148 -13.44 -3.56 7.91
CA LEU A 148 -12.85 -2.26 8.24
C LEU A 148 -11.96 -1.70 7.13
N VAL A 149 -11.53 -2.54 6.19
CA VAL A 149 -10.76 -2.12 5.02
C VAL A 149 -11.74 -1.81 3.90
N ASP A 150 -11.71 -0.59 3.39
CA ASP A 150 -12.61 -0.16 2.33
C ASP A 150 -12.14 -0.67 0.96
N PHE A 151 -10.81 -0.72 0.75
CA PHE A 151 -10.23 -1.11 -0.53
C PHE A 151 -8.98 -1.98 -0.37
N VAL A 152 -8.93 -3.08 -1.11
CA VAL A 152 -7.77 -3.98 -1.14
C VAL A 152 -7.24 -4.16 -2.56
N ALA A 153 -5.97 -3.79 -2.77
CA ALA A 153 -5.25 -4.10 -3.99
C ALA A 153 -4.42 -5.38 -3.80
N VAL A 154 -4.69 -6.41 -4.59
CA VAL A 154 -4.05 -7.72 -4.48
C VAL A 154 -2.96 -7.87 -5.53
N PRO A 155 -1.67 -7.80 -5.17
CA PRO A 155 -0.57 -8.04 -6.09
C PRO A 155 -0.52 -9.50 -6.51
N ILE A 156 -0.44 -9.74 -7.81
CA ILE A 156 -0.23 -11.06 -8.42
C ILE A 156 1.04 -11.03 -9.26
N ASP A 157 1.75 -12.13 -9.32
CA ASP A 157 2.89 -12.33 -10.22
C ASP A 157 2.72 -13.61 -11.05
N THR A 158 3.73 -13.97 -11.79
CA THR A 158 3.70 -15.14 -12.68
C THR A 158 3.85 -16.47 -11.93
N ASN A 159 4.17 -16.45 -10.64
CA ASN A 159 4.28 -17.64 -9.80
C ASN A 159 2.88 -18.22 -9.49
N ALA A 160 2.74 -19.54 -9.68
CA ALA A 160 1.47 -20.23 -9.48
C ALA A 160 0.96 -20.15 -8.03
N ASP A 161 1.87 -20.23 -7.05
CA ASP A 161 1.50 -20.12 -5.63
C ASP A 161 0.97 -18.73 -5.30
N THR A 162 1.64 -17.68 -5.80
CA THR A 162 1.18 -16.29 -5.61
C THR A 162 -0.21 -16.10 -6.16
N ARG A 163 -0.49 -16.66 -7.34
CA ARG A 163 -1.82 -16.56 -7.97
C ARG A 163 -2.89 -17.30 -7.20
N LYS A 164 -2.58 -18.49 -6.67
CA LYS A 164 -3.50 -19.26 -5.84
C LYS A 164 -3.84 -18.51 -4.56
N GLU A 165 -2.85 -17.99 -3.86
CA GLU A 165 -3.04 -17.22 -2.64
C GLU A 165 -3.80 -15.90 -2.89
N ALA A 166 -3.58 -15.28 -4.05
CA ALA A 166 -4.33 -14.09 -4.47
C ALA A 166 -5.83 -14.37 -4.64
N LEU A 167 -6.19 -15.52 -5.21
CA LEU A 167 -7.61 -15.93 -5.34
C LEU A 167 -8.26 -16.14 -3.98
N ILE A 168 -7.55 -16.75 -3.04
CA ILE A 168 -8.03 -16.94 -1.67
C ILE A 168 -8.27 -15.58 -1.01
N ALA A 169 -7.29 -14.67 -1.11
CA ALA A 169 -7.42 -13.32 -0.58
C ALA A 169 -8.61 -12.58 -1.20
N ALA A 170 -8.72 -12.57 -2.53
CA ALA A 170 -9.80 -11.87 -3.23
C ALA A 170 -11.19 -12.43 -2.89
N ASP A 171 -11.33 -13.75 -2.77
CA ASP A 171 -12.59 -14.37 -2.37
C ASP A 171 -12.99 -13.99 -0.93
N MET A 172 -12.02 -13.90 -0.03
CA MET A 172 -12.24 -13.44 1.32
C MET A 172 -12.69 -11.98 1.35
N MET A 173 -12.04 -11.07 0.60
CA MET A 173 -12.44 -9.67 0.51
C MET A 173 -13.89 -9.53 0.04
N ARG A 174 -14.25 -10.26 -1.02
CA ARG A 174 -15.61 -10.24 -1.56
C ARG A 174 -16.65 -10.70 -0.52
N ARG A 175 -16.34 -11.73 0.28
CA ARG A 175 -17.25 -12.22 1.35
C ARG A 175 -17.45 -11.21 2.47
N ASN A 176 -16.49 -10.30 2.66
CA ASN A 176 -16.52 -9.27 3.69
C ASN A 176 -16.84 -7.87 3.13
N GLU A 177 -17.39 -7.80 1.93
CA GLU A 177 -17.88 -6.58 1.26
C GLU A 177 -16.77 -5.51 1.05
N ALA A 178 -15.49 -5.87 1.17
CA ALA A 178 -14.40 -4.99 0.82
C ALA A 178 -14.21 -4.93 -0.69
N GLU A 179 -14.08 -3.74 -1.25
CA GLU A 179 -13.74 -3.63 -2.66
C GLU A 179 -12.34 -4.17 -2.92
N CYS A 180 -12.19 -4.96 -3.97
CA CYS A 180 -10.96 -5.67 -4.25
C CYS A 180 -10.64 -5.66 -5.74
N VAL A 181 -9.38 -5.32 -6.06
CA VAL A 181 -8.84 -5.47 -7.41
C VAL A 181 -7.53 -6.26 -7.39
N LEU A 182 -7.30 -7.04 -8.43
CA LEU A 182 -6.02 -7.69 -8.65
C LEU A 182 -5.16 -6.85 -9.61
N PHE A 183 -3.85 -6.92 -9.47
CA PHE A 183 -2.94 -6.28 -10.43
C PHE A 183 -1.65 -7.07 -10.61
N TRP A 184 -1.15 -7.09 -11.84
CA TRP A 184 0.12 -7.70 -12.14
C TRP A 184 1.28 -6.89 -11.57
N ASN A 185 2.05 -7.52 -10.68
CA ASN A 185 3.23 -6.94 -10.05
C ASN A 185 4.47 -7.79 -10.34
N ASN A 186 5.63 -7.16 -10.35
CA ASN A 186 6.92 -7.82 -10.53
C ASN A 186 7.03 -8.59 -11.86
N VAL A 187 6.32 -8.17 -12.89
CA VAL A 187 6.32 -8.82 -14.19
C VAL A 187 7.57 -8.45 -14.97
N SER A 188 8.30 -9.43 -15.48
CA SER A 188 9.48 -9.18 -16.32
C SER A 188 9.10 -8.75 -17.74
N VAL A 189 10.06 -8.10 -18.43
CA VAL A 189 9.86 -7.71 -19.83
C VAL A 189 9.62 -8.93 -20.73
N ASP A 190 10.27 -10.04 -20.43
CA ASP A 190 10.16 -11.27 -21.23
C ASP A 190 8.81 -11.97 -21.01
N GLU A 191 8.25 -11.87 -19.80
CA GLU A 191 6.89 -12.37 -19.50
C GLU A 191 5.82 -11.54 -20.19
N VAL A 192 5.99 -10.21 -20.25
CA VAL A 192 5.08 -9.34 -21.02
C VAL A 192 5.11 -9.66 -22.52
N LYS A 193 6.25 -10.08 -23.04
CA LYS A 193 6.41 -10.44 -24.46
C LYS A 193 5.87 -11.81 -24.82
N ARG A 194 5.61 -12.68 -23.84
CA ARG A 194 4.95 -13.98 -24.09
C ARG A 194 3.49 -13.75 -24.36
N GLU A 195 3.17 -13.73 -25.63
CA GLU A 195 1.82 -13.49 -26.14
C GLU A 195 0.80 -14.44 -25.46
N GLY A 196 -0.28 -13.86 -24.94
CA GLY A 196 -1.37 -14.61 -24.34
C GLY A 196 -1.14 -15.13 -22.92
N PHE A 197 0.07 -15.04 -22.33
CA PHE A 197 0.33 -15.62 -21.01
C PHE A 197 -0.38 -14.83 -19.89
N LEU A 198 -0.25 -13.51 -19.91
CA LEU A 198 -0.90 -12.66 -18.89
C LEU A 198 -2.40 -12.59 -19.14
N GLU A 199 -2.81 -12.51 -20.39
CA GLU A 199 -4.21 -12.46 -20.82
C GLU A 199 -4.97 -13.72 -20.38
N SER A 200 -4.36 -14.91 -20.50
CA SER A 200 -4.96 -16.16 -19.99
C SER A 200 -5.14 -16.13 -18.47
N GLY A 201 -4.19 -15.55 -17.75
CA GLY A 201 -4.29 -15.36 -16.31
C GLY A 201 -5.42 -14.38 -15.95
N GLU A 202 -5.52 -13.26 -16.66
CA GLU A 202 -6.57 -12.28 -16.45
C GLU A 202 -7.97 -12.87 -16.76
N GLU A 203 -8.09 -13.66 -17.82
CA GLU A 203 -9.33 -14.34 -18.16
C GLU A 203 -9.75 -15.32 -17.05
N LEU A 204 -8.81 -16.05 -16.47
CA LEU A 204 -9.07 -16.91 -15.34
C LEU A 204 -9.68 -16.14 -14.17
N TYR A 205 -9.06 -15.02 -13.77
CA TYR A 205 -9.58 -14.20 -12.67
C TYR A 205 -10.97 -13.64 -12.97
N ARG A 206 -11.20 -13.16 -14.20
CA ARG A 206 -12.53 -12.68 -14.64
C ARG A 206 -13.60 -13.77 -14.59
N ARG A 207 -13.25 -15.03 -14.90
CA ARG A 207 -14.17 -16.17 -14.75
C ARG A 207 -14.58 -16.42 -13.30
N TYR A 208 -13.71 -16.08 -12.35
CA TYR A 208 -14.06 -16.10 -10.92
C TYR A 208 -14.74 -14.82 -10.44
N GLY A 209 -15.02 -13.88 -11.33
CA GLY A 209 -15.69 -12.63 -11.01
C GLY A 209 -14.78 -11.58 -10.35
N PHE A 210 -13.46 -11.69 -10.52
CA PHE A 210 -12.52 -10.72 -10.04
C PHE A 210 -12.06 -9.77 -11.15
N GLU A 211 -11.90 -8.51 -10.80
CA GLU A 211 -11.33 -7.53 -11.70
C GLU A 211 -9.80 -7.53 -11.62
N VAL A 212 -9.14 -7.42 -12.77
CA VAL A 212 -7.70 -7.22 -12.88
C VAL A 212 -7.45 -5.87 -13.50
N MET A 213 -6.63 -5.05 -12.85
CA MET A 213 -6.25 -3.74 -13.37
C MET A 213 -5.45 -3.89 -14.67
N PRO A 214 -5.70 -3.07 -15.68
CA PRO A 214 -4.97 -3.14 -16.95
C PRO A 214 -3.52 -2.69 -16.83
N GLN A 215 -3.20 -1.88 -15.81
CA GLN A 215 -1.85 -1.42 -15.53
C GLN A 215 -1.01 -2.55 -14.94
N ARG A 216 0.10 -2.86 -15.60
CA ARG A 216 1.05 -3.91 -15.20
C ARG A 216 2.27 -3.28 -14.58
N VAL A 217 2.56 -3.59 -13.32
CA VAL A 217 3.74 -3.10 -12.63
C VAL A 217 4.93 -4.00 -12.94
N ARG A 218 5.95 -3.46 -13.58
CA ARG A 218 7.16 -4.20 -13.93
C ARG A 218 8.05 -4.43 -12.73
N SER A 219 8.87 -5.47 -12.83
CA SER A 219 9.86 -5.78 -11.80
C SER A 219 10.81 -4.62 -11.53
N PHE A 220 10.96 -4.26 -10.26
CA PHE A 220 11.97 -3.33 -9.76
C PHE A 220 13.38 -3.95 -9.68
N VAL A 221 13.63 -5.10 -10.28
CA VAL A 221 14.89 -5.84 -10.14
C VAL A 221 16.11 -5.00 -10.51
N LYS A 222 16.01 -4.14 -11.52
CA LYS A 222 17.10 -3.19 -11.83
C LYS A 222 17.30 -2.17 -10.71
N ALA A 223 16.27 -1.81 -9.98
CA ALA A 223 16.36 -0.90 -8.84
C ALA A 223 17.04 -1.53 -7.62
N ARG A 224 17.19 -2.84 -7.57
CA ARG A 224 17.85 -3.54 -6.46
C ARG A 224 19.35 -3.68 -6.59
N ARG A 225 19.93 -3.49 -7.78
CA ARG A 225 21.30 -4.00 -8.06
C ARG A 225 22.41 -2.99 -8.22
N GLU A 226 22.19 -1.72 -8.49
CA GLU A 226 23.30 -0.98 -9.12
C GLU A 226 23.58 0.47 -8.72
N SER A 227 23.13 1.09 -7.70
CA SER A 227 23.71 2.37 -7.20
C SER A 227 23.04 2.95 -5.97
N ASP A 228 23.77 3.82 -5.24
CA ASP A 228 23.28 4.57 -4.07
C ASP A 228 22.04 5.44 -4.38
N ASP A 229 21.90 5.92 -5.61
CA ASP A 229 20.74 6.70 -6.08
C ASP A 229 19.40 5.95 -6.02
N ARG A 230 19.42 4.64 -5.87
CA ARG A 230 18.23 3.76 -5.83
C ARG A 230 17.67 3.51 -4.44
N LEU A 231 18.42 3.90 -3.42
CA LEU A 231 17.96 3.88 -2.04
C LEU A 231 16.67 4.70 -1.87
N PHE A 232 16.46 5.70 -2.72
CA PHE A 232 15.35 6.64 -2.60
C PHE A 232 14.03 6.18 -3.24
N VAL A 233 14.03 5.16 -4.09
CA VAL A 233 12.80 4.67 -4.73
C VAL A 233 11.75 4.22 -3.71
N LYS A 234 12.19 3.70 -2.57
CA LYS A 234 11.32 3.26 -1.47
C LYS A 234 11.29 4.24 -0.31
N SER A 235 11.67 5.50 -0.54
CA SER A 235 11.78 6.46 0.54
C SER A 235 10.42 6.73 1.19
N THR A 236 10.42 6.79 2.51
CA THR A 236 9.27 7.19 3.30
C THR A 236 9.21 8.70 3.54
N VAL A 237 10.29 9.43 3.22
CA VAL A 237 10.41 10.88 3.47
C VAL A 237 10.33 11.73 2.22
N CYS A 238 10.25 11.13 1.03
CA CYS A 238 10.08 11.87 -0.23
C CYS A 238 9.45 10.99 -1.31
N TRP A 239 8.97 11.63 -2.38
CA TRP A 239 8.56 10.98 -3.61
C TRP A 239 9.57 11.26 -4.72
N PRO A 240 10.48 10.32 -5.03
CA PRO A 240 11.51 10.51 -6.03
C PRO A 240 10.97 10.25 -7.45
N GLU A 241 10.04 11.06 -7.94
CA GLU A 241 9.30 10.84 -9.20
C GLU A 241 10.21 10.49 -10.37
N ARG A 242 11.33 11.22 -10.53
CA ARG A 242 12.27 10.96 -11.63
C ARG A 242 12.86 9.55 -11.55
N TYR A 243 13.26 9.11 -10.36
CA TYR A 243 13.86 7.79 -10.18
C TYR A 243 12.82 6.67 -10.29
N VAL A 244 11.62 6.90 -9.78
CA VAL A 244 10.51 5.95 -9.90
C VAL A 244 10.13 5.78 -11.37
N ARG A 245 10.01 6.87 -12.15
CA ARG A 245 9.72 6.81 -13.59
C ARG A 245 10.79 6.08 -14.38
N LEU A 246 12.07 6.22 -14.02
CA LEU A 246 13.17 5.50 -14.67
C LEU A 246 13.22 4.01 -14.30
N SER A 247 12.90 3.69 -13.06
CA SER A 247 12.96 2.33 -12.52
C SER A 247 11.70 1.52 -12.78
N CYS A 248 10.53 2.19 -12.76
CA CYS A 248 9.22 1.57 -12.97
C CYS A 248 8.24 2.56 -13.64
N PRO A 249 8.36 2.81 -14.95
CA PRO A 249 7.66 3.87 -15.66
C PRO A 249 6.14 3.81 -15.56
N TYR A 250 5.57 2.64 -15.29
CA TYR A 250 4.12 2.43 -15.27
C TYR A 250 3.50 2.48 -13.87
N VAL A 251 4.31 2.62 -12.82
CA VAL A 251 3.78 2.61 -11.44
C VAL A 251 2.95 3.84 -11.13
N VAL A 252 3.30 4.99 -11.68
CA VAL A 252 2.53 6.24 -11.51
C VAL A 252 1.15 6.12 -12.14
N ASP A 253 1.07 5.57 -13.35
CA ASP A 253 -0.21 5.37 -14.03
C ASP A 253 -1.07 4.34 -13.30
N PHE A 254 -0.45 3.31 -12.72
CA PHE A 254 -1.12 2.37 -11.85
C PHE A 254 -1.68 3.08 -10.60
N TYR A 255 -0.90 3.91 -9.91
CA TYR A 255 -1.37 4.62 -8.71
C TYR A 255 -2.46 5.64 -9.00
N LYS A 256 -2.41 6.33 -10.15
CA LYS A 256 -3.50 7.20 -10.59
C LYS A 256 -4.80 6.41 -10.77
N ALA A 257 -4.75 5.31 -11.51
CA ALA A 257 -5.90 4.47 -11.74
C ALA A 257 -6.42 3.82 -10.44
N LEU A 258 -5.53 3.45 -9.51
CA LEU A 258 -5.89 2.94 -8.21
C LEU A 258 -6.60 4.00 -7.37
N LYS A 259 -6.05 5.22 -7.30
CA LYS A 259 -6.64 6.35 -6.59
C LYS A 259 -8.04 6.69 -7.12
N GLU A 260 -8.21 6.75 -8.45
CA GLU A 260 -9.51 6.99 -9.06
C GLU A 260 -10.59 5.97 -8.64
N ARG A 261 -10.21 4.74 -8.31
CA ARG A 261 -11.13 3.73 -7.79
C ARG A 261 -11.42 3.94 -6.32
N VAL A 262 -10.37 4.14 -5.54
CA VAL A 262 -10.48 4.41 -4.10
C VAL A 262 -11.34 5.64 -3.82
N ASP A 263 -11.24 6.68 -4.63
CA ASP A 263 -12.01 7.92 -4.48
C ASP A 263 -13.49 7.78 -4.89
N ARG A 264 -13.90 6.66 -5.47
CA ARG A 264 -15.31 6.40 -5.85
C ARG A 264 -16.10 5.65 -4.77
N LEU A 265 -15.44 5.18 -3.71
CA LEU A 265 -16.07 4.53 -2.57
C LEU A 265 -16.85 5.55 -1.74
#